data_7fe91f7f2db3534d14cbc9c9e1cfd680
#
_entry.id   7fe91f7f2db3534d14cbc9c9e1cfd680
#
_cell.length_a   1.000
_cell.length_b   1.000
_cell.length_c   1.000
_cell.angle_alpha   90.00
_cell.angle_beta   90.00
_cell.angle_gamma   90.00
#
_symmetry.space_group_name_H-M   'P 1'
#
loop_
_entity.id
_entity.type
_entity.pdbx_description
1 polymer ?
#
loop_
_entity_poly.entity_id
_entity_poly.type
_entity_poly.pdbx_seq_one_letter_code
_entity_poly.pdbx_strand_id
1 'polypeptide(L)'
;MSHPSLLNFVQEMSRMLQGKPAEPDILMRGASLLANLVANDNWLPEEFTRPHPQHYQQYLLYADPLDLFSMVSFVWGPGQKTPVHDHMTWGLIGMLRGKEVDTHYHKQKDGSYRRGEGVTLLPGQVGSVSPATHDVHEVANFYQDRSSISIHVYGGNIGRINRHVFDPATGQPTSFVSGYCNSVVPNLWKM
;
A
#
# COMPACT_ATOMS: atom_id res chain seq x y z
N MET A 1 6.68 16.28 22.58
CA MET A 1 6.65 15.01 21.83
C MET A 1 6.72 15.38 20.36
N SER A 2 7.74 14.95 19.64
CA SER A 2 7.84 15.19 18.19
C SER A 2 6.69 14.48 17.52
N HIS A 3 5.92 15.18 16.67
CA HIS A 3 4.91 14.54 15.85
C HIS A 3 5.57 13.48 14.97
N PRO A 4 4.93 12.31 14.78
CA PRO A 4 5.43 11.31 13.85
C PRO A 4 5.56 11.95 12.48
N SER A 5 6.77 12.02 11.95
CA SER A 5 7.05 12.60 10.64
C SER A 5 7.40 11.48 9.66
N LEU A 6 7.23 11.77 8.38
CA LEU A 6 7.66 10.87 7.30
C LEU A 6 9.14 10.49 7.46
N LEU A 7 10.01 11.45 7.82
CA LEU A 7 11.42 11.19 8.07
C LEU A 7 11.64 10.16 9.20
N ASN A 8 10.95 10.34 10.33
CA ASN A 8 11.09 9.41 11.45
C ASN A 8 10.64 7.99 11.06
N PHE A 9 9.53 7.88 10.36
CA PHE A 9 9.06 6.59 9.85
C PHE A 9 10.11 5.92 8.94
N VAL A 10 10.63 6.65 7.95
CA VAL A 10 11.67 6.15 7.03
C VAL A 10 12.91 5.69 7.79
N GLN A 11 13.37 6.47 8.78
CA GLN A 11 14.54 6.13 9.60
C GLN A 11 14.31 4.85 10.41
N GLU A 12 13.16 4.71 11.07
CA GLU A 12 12.85 3.52 11.88
C GLU A 12 12.69 2.26 11.01
N MET A 13 12.02 2.37 9.86
CA MET A 13 11.92 1.28 8.89
C MET A 13 13.30 0.87 8.38
N SER A 14 14.13 1.84 7.98
CA SER A 14 15.48 1.57 7.48
C SER A 14 16.35 0.86 8.55
N ARG A 15 16.35 1.33 9.80
CA ARG A 15 17.08 0.68 10.91
C ARG A 15 16.60 -0.75 11.14
N MET A 16 15.28 -0.95 11.13
CA MET A 16 14.68 -2.27 11.32
C MET A 16 15.13 -3.24 10.22
N LEU A 17 15.03 -2.82 8.95
CA LEU A 17 15.31 -3.68 7.78
C LEU A 17 16.81 -3.97 7.61
N GLN A 18 17.72 -3.08 8.04
CA GLN A 18 19.16 -3.35 8.07
C GLN A 18 19.50 -4.57 8.92
N GLY A 19 18.72 -4.85 9.95
CA GLY A 19 18.86 -6.05 10.78
C GLY A 19 18.44 -7.35 10.10
N LYS A 20 17.90 -7.29 8.86
CA LYS A 20 17.38 -8.43 8.08
C LYS A 20 16.44 -9.32 8.90
N PRO A 21 15.41 -8.76 9.56
CA PRO A 21 14.47 -9.55 10.35
C PRO A 21 13.67 -10.50 9.45
N ALA A 22 13.07 -11.54 10.06
CA ALA A 22 12.11 -12.39 9.37
C ALA A 22 10.85 -11.61 8.98
N GLU A 23 10.19 -11.98 7.89
CA GLU A 23 9.02 -11.28 7.37
C GLU A 23 7.89 -11.10 8.42
N PRO A 24 7.53 -12.09 9.27
CA PRO A 24 6.54 -11.87 10.32
C PRO A 24 6.90 -10.73 11.29
N ASP A 25 8.20 -10.57 11.61
CA ASP A 25 8.67 -9.48 12.46
C ASP A 25 8.60 -8.13 11.74
N ILE A 26 8.88 -8.11 10.41
CA ILE A 26 8.71 -6.92 9.57
C ILE A 26 7.24 -6.50 9.58
N LEU A 27 6.33 -7.42 9.32
CA LEU A 27 4.89 -7.12 9.28
C LEU A 27 4.38 -6.61 10.63
N MET A 28 4.74 -7.26 11.73
CA MET A 28 4.31 -6.86 13.07
C MET A 28 4.87 -5.48 13.48
N ARG A 29 6.18 -5.29 13.39
CA ARG A 29 6.85 -4.04 13.82
C ARG A 29 6.57 -2.90 12.86
N GLY A 30 6.60 -3.18 11.55
CA GLY A 30 6.29 -2.21 10.51
C GLY A 30 4.84 -1.74 10.59
N ALA A 31 3.87 -2.63 10.87
CA ALA A 31 2.49 -2.25 11.10
C ALA A 31 2.35 -1.28 12.28
N SER A 32 3.07 -1.52 13.38
CA SER A 32 3.07 -0.61 14.54
C SER A 32 3.64 0.78 14.19
N LEU A 33 4.72 0.83 13.41
CA LEU A 33 5.30 2.10 12.93
C LEU A 33 4.34 2.83 12.00
N LEU A 34 3.71 2.11 11.05
CA LEU A 34 2.77 2.68 10.11
C LEU A 34 1.49 3.17 10.80
N ALA A 35 0.95 2.42 11.77
CA ALA A 35 -0.21 2.83 12.56
C ALA A 35 0.05 4.15 13.29
N ASN A 36 1.23 4.32 13.89
CA ASN A 36 1.63 5.57 14.52
C ASN A 36 1.70 6.75 13.54
N LEU A 37 2.15 6.51 12.30
CA LEU A 37 2.23 7.54 11.27
C LEU A 37 0.84 7.95 10.78
N VAL A 38 -0.03 6.98 10.46
CA VAL A 38 -1.36 7.25 9.91
C VAL A 38 -2.40 7.61 10.97
N ALA A 39 -2.05 7.58 12.26
CA ALA A 39 -2.89 8.10 13.34
C ALA A 39 -3.11 9.62 13.24
N ASN A 40 -2.27 10.33 12.51
CA ASN A 40 -2.36 11.77 12.28
C ASN A 40 -2.25 12.08 10.79
N ASP A 41 -3.07 13.02 10.31
CA ASP A 41 -3.16 13.42 8.91
C ASP A 41 -2.62 14.83 8.68
N ASN A 42 -1.46 15.17 9.27
CA ASN A 42 -0.86 16.50 9.21
C ASN A 42 0.56 16.52 8.63
N TRP A 43 1.02 15.38 8.13
CA TRP A 43 2.39 15.21 7.63
C TRP A 43 2.48 15.02 6.11
N LEU A 44 1.40 14.56 5.45
CA LEU A 44 1.39 14.29 4.01
C LEU A 44 1.23 15.60 3.25
N PRO A 45 2.19 16.01 2.38
CA PRO A 45 2.05 17.22 1.59
C PRO A 45 0.89 17.12 0.61
N GLU A 46 0.19 18.24 0.39
CA GLU A 46 -1.06 18.30 -0.40
C GLU A 46 -0.89 17.77 -1.83
N GLU A 47 0.25 17.97 -2.44
CA GLU A 47 0.55 17.48 -3.79
C GLU A 47 0.43 15.96 -3.94
N PHE A 48 0.61 15.19 -2.85
CA PHE A 48 0.49 13.73 -2.83
C PHE A 48 -0.88 13.25 -2.31
N THR A 49 -1.87 14.15 -2.26
CA THR A 49 -3.24 13.85 -1.83
C THR A 49 -4.28 14.06 -2.94
N ARG A 50 -3.85 14.45 -4.14
CA ARG A 50 -4.76 14.86 -5.22
C ARG A 50 -5.33 13.64 -5.95
N PRO A 51 -6.66 13.47 -5.99
CA PRO A 51 -7.29 12.41 -6.76
C PRO A 51 -7.26 12.71 -8.26
N HIS A 52 -7.35 11.66 -9.06
CA HIS A 52 -7.62 11.76 -10.50
C HIS A 52 -9.04 11.26 -10.79
N PRO A 53 -9.79 11.89 -11.73
CA PRO A 53 -11.20 11.53 -11.94
C PRO A 53 -11.42 10.14 -12.55
N GLN A 54 -10.43 9.57 -13.24
CA GLN A 54 -10.60 8.33 -13.99
C GLN A 54 -9.92 7.12 -13.34
N HIS A 55 -8.86 7.32 -12.54
CA HIS A 55 -8.08 6.24 -11.94
C HIS A 55 -7.44 6.69 -10.63
N TYR A 56 -7.20 5.75 -9.74
CA TYR A 56 -6.48 6.03 -8.48
C TYR A 56 -5.04 6.47 -8.76
N GLN A 57 -4.46 7.23 -7.85
CA GLN A 57 -3.09 7.71 -7.96
C GLN A 57 -2.16 6.92 -7.05
N GLN A 58 -0.93 6.72 -7.51
CA GLN A 58 0.17 6.09 -6.79
C GLN A 58 1.32 7.09 -6.71
N TYR A 59 1.35 7.89 -5.65
CA TYR A 59 2.42 8.87 -5.44
C TYR A 59 3.55 8.26 -4.63
N LEU A 60 4.74 8.14 -5.22
CA LEU A 60 5.93 7.73 -4.49
C LEU A 60 6.25 8.77 -3.41
N LEU A 61 6.33 8.34 -2.16
CA LEU A 61 6.78 9.15 -1.04
C LEU A 61 8.26 8.90 -0.71
N TYR A 62 8.70 7.65 -0.85
CA TYR A 62 10.06 7.23 -0.61
C TYR A 62 10.36 5.90 -1.31
N ALA A 63 11.57 5.75 -1.83
CA ALA A 63 12.12 4.46 -2.21
C ALA A 63 13.55 4.37 -1.67
N ASP A 64 13.85 3.29 -0.96
CA ASP A 64 15.18 3.04 -0.41
C ASP A 64 16.18 2.79 -1.54
N PRO A 65 17.37 3.44 -1.53
CA PRO A 65 18.37 3.29 -2.59
C PRO A 65 18.93 1.86 -2.73
N LEU A 66 18.79 1.03 -1.69
CA LEU A 66 19.18 -0.38 -1.67
C LEU A 66 17.98 -1.32 -1.92
N ASP A 67 16.86 -0.79 -2.39
CA ASP A 67 15.62 -1.52 -2.65
C ASP A 67 15.08 -2.29 -1.41
N LEU A 68 15.34 -1.81 -0.18
CA LEU A 68 14.85 -2.46 1.04
C LEU A 68 13.34 -2.29 1.19
N PHE A 69 12.80 -1.10 0.83
CA PHE A 69 11.36 -0.82 0.84
C PHE A 69 11.03 0.42 0.04
N SER A 70 9.76 0.55 -0.30
CA SER A 70 9.18 1.78 -0.85
C SER A 70 7.90 2.16 -0.11
N MET A 71 7.56 3.45 -0.16
CA MET A 71 6.37 4.01 0.46
C MET A 71 5.58 4.83 -0.55
N VAL A 72 4.28 4.61 -0.62
CA VAL A 72 3.39 5.17 -1.63
C VAL A 72 2.13 5.73 -0.97
N SER A 73 1.72 6.95 -1.37
CA SER A 73 0.38 7.46 -1.11
C SER A 73 -0.56 6.99 -2.22
N PHE A 74 -1.51 6.13 -1.89
CA PHE A 74 -2.61 5.79 -2.78
C PHE A 74 -3.76 6.76 -2.54
N VAL A 75 -4.19 7.43 -3.60
CA VAL A 75 -5.32 8.37 -3.55
C VAL A 75 -6.44 7.82 -4.44
N TRP A 76 -7.51 7.44 -3.77
CA TRP A 76 -8.69 6.81 -4.37
C TRP A 76 -9.76 7.86 -4.62
N GLY A 77 -10.13 8.09 -5.87
CA GLY A 77 -11.33 8.84 -6.19
C GLY A 77 -12.61 8.06 -5.88
N PRO A 78 -13.80 8.69 -6.02
CA PRO A 78 -15.08 8.03 -5.80
C PRO A 78 -15.24 6.72 -6.60
N GLY A 79 -15.55 5.62 -5.91
CA GLY A 79 -15.80 4.31 -6.53
C GLY A 79 -14.61 3.64 -7.20
N GLN A 80 -13.42 4.21 -7.12
CA GLN A 80 -12.22 3.63 -7.73
C GLN A 80 -11.75 2.39 -6.98
N LYS A 81 -11.16 1.44 -7.72
CA LYS A 81 -10.63 0.19 -7.18
C LYS A 81 -9.49 -0.33 -8.06
N THR A 82 -8.70 -1.25 -7.50
CA THR A 82 -7.73 -2.02 -8.27
C THR A 82 -8.40 -3.18 -9.01
N PRO A 83 -7.78 -3.73 -10.05
CA PRO A 83 -8.04 -5.12 -10.45
C PRO A 83 -7.61 -6.08 -9.33
N VAL A 84 -7.96 -7.36 -9.46
CA VAL A 84 -7.40 -8.43 -8.60
C VAL A 84 -5.93 -8.61 -8.96
N HIS A 85 -5.04 -8.46 -7.99
CA HIS A 85 -3.59 -8.42 -8.24
C HIS A 85 -2.76 -9.00 -7.08
N ASP A 86 -1.48 -9.27 -7.36
CA ASP A 86 -0.46 -9.64 -6.37
C ASP A 86 0.60 -8.53 -6.21
N HIS A 87 1.51 -8.74 -5.25
CA HIS A 87 2.61 -7.80 -4.97
C HIS A 87 3.99 -8.43 -5.15
N MET A 88 4.10 -9.76 -5.09
CA MET A 88 5.37 -10.51 -5.13
C MET A 88 6.34 -10.13 -4.00
N THR A 89 5.86 -9.43 -2.99
CA THR A 89 6.60 -8.98 -1.81
C THR A 89 5.63 -8.71 -0.66
N TRP A 90 6.13 -8.58 0.57
CA TRP A 90 5.30 -8.14 1.68
C TRP A 90 4.85 -6.69 1.51
N GLY A 91 3.67 -6.37 2.03
CA GLY A 91 3.13 -5.03 2.04
C GLY A 91 2.35 -4.73 3.32
N LEU A 92 2.35 -3.45 3.69
CA LEU A 92 1.56 -2.88 4.77
C LEU A 92 0.70 -1.76 4.21
N ILE A 93 -0.57 -1.73 4.57
CA ILE A 93 -1.56 -0.77 4.09
C ILE A 93 -2.13 -0.02 5.29
N GLY A 94 -1.72 1.23 5.48
CA GLY A 94 -2.20 2.10 6.57
C GLY A 94 -3.25 3.08 6.08
N MET A 95 -4.44 3.05 6.67
CA MET A 95 -5.51 3.98 6.32
C MET A 95 -5.27 5.35 6.95
N LEU A 96 -5.05 6.38 6.10
CA LEU A 96 -4.80 7.75 6.56
C LEU A 96 -6.08 8.58 6.58
N ARG A 97 -6.87 8.55 5.49
CA ARG A 97 -8.03 9.42 5.30
C ARG A 97 -9.16 8.67 4.59
N GLY A 98 -10.37 8.73 5.13
CA GLY A 98 -11.53 8.04 4.53
C GLY A 98 -11.59 6.57 4.93
N LYS A 99 -11.93 5.68 3.99
CA LYS A 99 -12.05 4.22 4.19
C LYS A 99 -11.76 3.49 2.91
N GLU A 100 -11.22 2.28 3.01
CA GLU A 100 -11.10 1.35 1.89
C GLU A 100 -11.58 -0.05 2.28
N VAL A 101 -11.94 -0.83 1.30
CA VAL A 101 -12.31 -2.24 1.45
C VAL A 101 -11.21 -3.07 0.81
N ASP A 102 -10.55 -3.86 1.62
CA ASP A 102 -9.58 -4.87 1.20
C ASP A 102 -10.27 -6.22 1.09
N THR A 103 -10.22 -6.84 -0.09
CA THR A 103 -10.87 -8.12 -0.35
C THR A 103 -9.85 -9.11 -0.88
N HIS A 104 -9.51 -10.12 -0.07
CA HIS A 104 -8.62 -11.19 -0.50
C HIS A 104 -9.31 -12.19 -1.43
N TYR A 105 -8.52 -12.77 -2.34
CA TYR A 105 -8.98 -13.77 -3.31
C TYR A 105 -8.23 -15.09 -3.09
N HIS A 106 -8.97 -16.18 -3.06
CA HIS A 106 -8.47 -17.51 -2.75
C HIS A 106 -8.42 -18.39 -4.01
N LYS A 107 -7.21 -18.81 -4.39
CA LYS A 107 -7.02 -19.69 -5.55
C LYS A 107 -7.73 -21.03 -5.34
N GLN A 108 -8.50 -21.44 -6.34
CA GLN A 108 -9.25 -22.70 -6.35
C GLN A 108 -8.45 -23.80 -7.05
N LYS A 109 -8.92 -25.04 -6.92
CA LYS A 109 -8.30 -26.22 -7.55
C LYS A 109 -8.31 -26.16 -9.08
N ASP A 110 -9.31 -25.54 -9.67
CA ASP A 110 -9.46 -25.33 -11.12
C ASP A 110 -8.63 -24.16 -11.66
N GLY A 111 -7.89 -23.47 -10.79
CA GLY A 111 -7.05 -22.31 -11.12
C GLY A 111 -7.74 -20.96 -10.97
N SER A 112 -9.06 -20.89 -10.91
CA SER A 112 -9.83 -19.67 -10.69
C SER A 112 -9.56 -19.07 -9.31
N TYR A 113 -10.02 -17.83 -9.09
CA TYR A 113 -9.94 -17.14 -7.80
C TYR A 113 -11.35 -16.87 -7.27
N ARG A 114 -11.63 -17.35 -6.07
CA ARG A 114 -12.87 -17.06 -5.35
C ARG A 114 -12.68 -15.83 -4.47
N ARG A 115 -13.59 -14.87 -4.62
CA ARG A 115 -13.66 -13.69 -3.76
C ARG A 115 -13.95 -14.08 -2.33
N GLY A 116 -13.14 -13.59 -1.38
CA GLY A 116 -13.36 -13.69 0.05
C GLY A 116 -14.25 -12.57 0.59
N GLU A 117 -14.32 -12.48 1.92
CA GLU A 117 -14.98 -11.37 2.59
C GLU A 117 -14.11 -10.11 2.52
N GLY A 118 -14.76 -8.96 2.32
CA GLY A 118 -14.09 -7.66 2.34
C GLY A 118 -13.91 -7.16 3.78
N VAL A 119 -12.71 -6.72 4.11
CA VAL A 119 -12.38 -6.08 5.38
C VAL A 119 -12.30 -4.57 5.16
N THR A 120 -13.08 -3.80 5.91
CA THR A 120 -13.01 -2.33 5.83
C THR A 120 -11.92 -1.80 6.76
N LEU A 121 -10.95 -1.09 6.19
CA LEU A 121 -9.94 -0.36 6.94
C LEU A 121 -10.42 1.06 7.26
N LEU A 122 -10.30 1.45 8.53
CA LEU A 122 -10.63 2.77 9.06
C LEU A 122 -9.34 3.57 9.34
N PRO A 123 -9.40 4.91 9.39
CA PRO A 123 -8.24 5.73 9.71
C PRO A 123 -7.49 5.25 10.96
N GLY A 124 -6.16 5.14 10.86
CA GLY A 124 -5.29 4.60 11.90
C GLY A 124 -5.12 3.08 11.89
N GLN A 125 -5.95 2.34 11.16
CA GLN A 125 -5.80 0.89 11.03
C GLN A 125 -4.78 0.51 9.95
N VAL A 126 -4.16 -0.65 10.13
CA VAL A 126 -3.17 -1.21 9.20
C VAL A 126 -3.54 -2.65 8.85
N GLY A 127 -3.63 -2.91 7.55
CA GLY A 127 -3.69 -4.24 6.95
C GLY A 127 -2.32 -4.68 6.43
N SER A 128 -2.20 -5.95 6.04
CA SER A 128 -0.98 -6.49 5.44
C SER A 128 -1.27 -7.49 4.34
N VAL A 129 -0.34 -7.57 3.39
CA VAL A 129 -0.31 -8.59 2.33
C VAL A 129 1.05 -9.28 2.33
N SER A 130 1.09 -10.56 1.95
CA SER A 130 2.33 -11.34 1.90
C SER A 130 2.19 -12.53 0.96
N PRO A 131 3.19 -12.78 0.08
CA PRO A 131 3.24 -14.00 -0.74
C PRO A 131 3.22 -15.29 0.09
N ALA A 132 3.68 -15.23 1.34
CA ALA A 132 3.67 -16.40 2.24
C ALA A 132 2.28 -16.75 2.77
N THR A 133 1.33 -15.82 2.75
CA THR A 133 -0.03 -16.01 3.31
C THR A 133 -1.14 -15.60 2.35
N HIS A 134 -1.31 -14.30 2.13
CA HIS A 134 -2.41 -13.72 1.35
C HIS A 134 -1.89 -12.54 0.52
N ASP A 135 -1.50 -12.80 -0.73
CA ASP A 135 -0.97 -11.77 -1.62
C ASP A 135 -1.99 -11.28 -2.66
N VAL A 136 -2.95 -12.12 -3.03
CA VAL A 136 -3.90 -11.78 -4.10
C VAL A 136 -5.15 -11.13 -3.53
N HIS A 137 -5.36 -9.85 -3.89
CA HIS A 137 -6.49 -9.07 -3.40
C HIS A 137 -7.01 -8.01 -4.40
N GLU A 138 -8.12 -7.38 -4.06
CA GLU A 138 -8.69 -6.17 -4.66
C GLU A 138 -8.86 -5.14 -3.56
N VAL A 139 -8.43 -3.90 -3.79
CA VAL A 139 -8.68 -2.76 -2.89
C VAL A 139 -9.64 -1.81 -3.57
N ALA A 140 -10.66 -1.36 -2.84
CA ALA A 140 -11.65 -0.43 -3.34
C ALA A 140 -11.87 0.74 -2.38
N ASN A 141 -12.05 1.95 -2.91
CA ASN A 141 -12.57 3.05 -2.11
C ASN A 141 -13.97 2.68 -1.59
N PHE A 142 -14.16 2.79 -0.29
CA PHE A 142 -15.47 2.53 0.34
C PHE A 142 -16.56 3.52 -0.17
N TYR A 143 -16.16 4.75 -0.49
CA TYR A 143 -17.07 5.82 -0.85
C TYR A 143 -17.28 5.94 -2.36
N GLN A 144 -18.54 6.27 -2.74
CA GLN A 144 -18.93 6.55 -4.10
C GLN A 144 -18.98 8.07 -4.40
N ASP A 145 -18.77 8.92 -3.40
CA ASP A 145 -18.97 10.37 -3.46
C ASP A 145 -17.75 11.20 -3.03
N ARG A 146 -16.73 10.55 -2.47
CA ARG A 146 -15.54 11.24 -1.94
C ARG A 146 -14.27 10.40 -2.04
N SER A 147 -13.13 11.06 -1.91
CA SER A 147 -11.83 10.40 -1.96
C SER A 147 -11.42 9.78 -0.61
N SER A 148 -10.57 8.77 -0.70
CA SER A 148 -9.84 8.16 0.43
C SER A 148 -8.34 8.16 0.15
N ILE A 149 -7.51 8.09 1.19
CA ILE A 149 -6.05 8.03 1.09
C ILE A 149 -5.54 6.94 2.03
N SER A 150 -4.78 6.01 1.47
CA SER A 150 -4.02 5.03 2.23
C SER A 150 -2.53 5.12 1.93
N ILE A 151 -1.71 4.77 2.91
CA ILE A 151 -0.26 4.78 2.82
C ILE A 151 0.20 3.33 2.77
N HIS A 152 0.84 2.98 1.67
CA HIS A 152 1.31 1.62 1.44
C HIS A 152 2.83 1.57 1.57
N VAL A 153 3.33 0.52 2.22
CA VAL A 153 4.76 0.26 2.39
C VAL A 153 5.03 -1.15 1.90
N TYR A 154 5.98 -1.30 0.97
CA TYR A 154 6.27 -2.59 0.34
C TYR A 154 7.75 -2.94 0.47
N GLY A 155 8.06 -4.23 0.57
CA GLY A 155 9.42 -4.74 0.47
C GLY A 155 9.96 -4.58 -0.95
N GLY A 156 10.93 -3.68 -1.11
CA GLY A 156 11.47 -3.31 -2.42
C GLY A 156 10.79 -2.11 -3.06
N ASN A 157 11.21 -1.75 -4.27
CA ASN A 157 10.66 -0.65 -5.05
C ASN A 157 9.43 -1.13 -5.85
N ILE A 158 8.24 -1.03 -5.26
CA ILE A 158 7.00 -1.61 -5.81
C ILE A 158 6.68 -1.12 -7.23
N GLY A 159 7.04 0.11 -7.57
CA GLY A 159 6.83 0.67 -8.91
C GLY A 159 7.68 0.01 -9.98
N ARG A 160 8.69 -0.79 -9.62
CA ARG A 160 9.60 -1.53 -10.51
C ARG A 160 9.44 -3.04 -10.45
N ILE A 161 8.71 -3.56 -9.46
CA ILE A 161 8.47 -5.01 -9.34
C ILE A 161 7.47 -5.44 -10.41
N ASN A 162 7.83 -6.48 -11.16
CA ASN A 162 6.90 -7.14 -12.08
C ASN A 162 5.91 -7.97 -11.28
N ARG A 163 4.64 -7.68 -11.45
CA ARG A 163 3.51 -8.24 -10.70
C ARG A 163 2.43 -8.72 -11.66
N HIS A 164 1.34 -9.26 -11.13
CA HIS A 164 0.28 -9.81 -11.95
C HIS A 164 -1.09 -9.20 -11.58
N VAL A 165 -1.87 -8.96 -12.62
CA VAL A 165 -3.32 -8.82 -12.54
C VAL A 165 -3.92 -10.14 -12.97
N PHE A 166 -4.95 -10.61 -12.27
CA PHE A 166 -5.62 -11.88 -12.55
C PHE A 166 -7.03 -11.66 -13.07
N ASP A 167 -7.43 -12.44 -14.05
CA ASP A 167 -8.84 -12.69 -14.32
C ASP A 167 -9.36 -13.68 -13.26
N PRO A 168 -10.26 -13.29 -12.35
CA PRO A 168 -10.71 -14.17 -11.29
C PRO A 168 -11.43 -15.42 -11.79
N ALA A 169 -12.11 -15.34 -12.93
CA ALA A 169 -12.88 -16.47 -13.46
C ALA A 169 -11.99 -17.57 -14.03
N THR A 170 -10.86 -17.20 -14.64
CA THR A 170 -9.96 -18.16 -15.29
C THR A 170 -8.64 -18.36 -14.54
N GLY A 171 -8.30 -17.43 -13.64
CA GLY A 171 -7.02 -17.37 -12.95
C GLY A 171 -5.84 -16.96 -13.85
N GLN A 172 -6.11 -16.52 -15.07
CA GLN A 172 -5.05 -16.12 -16.02
C GLN A 172 -4.34 -14.86 -15.54
N PRO A 173 -3.01 -14.88 -15.39
CA PRO A 173 -2.23 -13.72 -15.02
C PRO A 173 -1.89 -12.86 -16.24
N THR A 174 -1.88 -11.54 -16.04
CA THR A 174 -1.27 -10.57 -16.95
C THR A 174 -0.20 -9.80 -16.19
N SER A 175 1.04 -9.86 -16.66
CA SER A 175 2.16 -9.16 -16.03
C SER A 175 2.06 -7.65 -16.22
N PHE A 176 2.46 -6.90 -15.18
CA PHE A 176 2.56 -5.44 -15.25
C PHE A 176 3.61 -4.89 -14.29
N VAL A 177 4.05 -3.67 -14.58
CA VAL A 177 4.87 -2.81 -13.72
C VAL A 177 4.15 -1.49 -13.60
N SER A 178 3.82 -1.05 -12.37
CA SER A 178 2.94 0.12 -12.19
C SER A 178 3.61 1.46 -12.44
N GLY A 179 4.89 1.60 -12.14
CA GLY A 179 5.51 2.92 -12.03
C GLY A 179 4.88 3.75 -10.91
N TYR A 180 4.99 5.08 -11.05
CA TYR A 180 4.42 6.07 -10.12
C TYR A 180 3.84 7.25 -10.90
N CYS A 181 2.90 7.99 -10.28
CA CYS A 181 2.22 9.14 -10.92
C CYS A 181 3.03 10.45 -10.81
N ASN A 182 4.04 10.51 -9.95
CA ASN A 182 4.86 11.70 -9.69
C ASN A 182 6.32 11.50 -10.13
N SER A 183 6.98 12.61 -10.45
CA SER A 183 8.41 12.67 -10.80
C SER A 183 9.28 13.26 -9.67
N VAL A 184 8.66 13.79 -8.62
CA VAL A 184 9.32 14.36 -7.44
C VAL A 184 8.77 13.69 -6.19
N VAL A 185 9.61 13.54 -5.18
CA VAL A 185 9.24 12.96 -3.88
C VAL A 185 9.24 14.03 -2.79
N PRO A 186 8.58 13.83 -1.64
CA PRO A 186 8.62 14.75 -0.52
C PRO A 186 10.04 15.04 -0.06
N ASN A 187 10.31 16.28 0.30
CA ASN A 187 11.54 16.61 1.02
C ASN A 187 11.42 16.14 2.47
N LEU A 188 12.10 15.05 2.81
CA LEU A 188 12.06 14.43 4.15
C LEU A 188 12.59 15.38 5.25
N TRP A 189 13.41 16.36 4.89
CA TRP A 189 14.06 17.31 5.80
C TRP A 189 13.30 18.62 5.96
N LYS A 190 12.19 18.77 5.24
CA LYS A 190 11.34 19.95 5.38
C LYS A 190 10.57 19.84 6.71
N MET A 191 10.95 20.68 7.65
CA MET A 191 10.23 20.88 8.92
C MET A 191 8.99 21.75 8.72
#